data_50f8f853ce123a8f249d5e35e77d1d23
#
_entry.id   50f8f853ce123a8f249d5e35e77d1d23
#
_cell.length_a   1.000
_cell.length_b   1.000
_cell.length_c   1.000
_cell.angle_alpha   90.00
_cell.angle_beta   90.00
_cell.angle_gamma   90.00
#
_symmetry.space_group_name_H-M   'P 1'
#
loop_
_entity.id
_entity.type
_entity.pdbx_description
1 polymer ?
#
loop_
_entity_poly.entity_id
_entity_poly.type
_entity_poly.pdbx_seq_one_letter_code
_entity_poly.pdbx_strand_id
1 'polypeptide(L)'
;MEETSFALQEGEKVAIVGPNGTGKTTILRDIYKNENSAIHLAPEVKTAYLSQNHGEVFDEKATVLQNFEDMGFEKDADVIAYLKTYGFEEEMAYNRVENLSGGEKNLLQIAKIARMNADLLLLDEPTSHLDTYSQLALEQALSQYKGTVLMVSHDFYTVANCMDYVLWVEDHKLRKVSIRKFRKMIYADHFDKDYLELEQKKKEAENRVAFALQAGKYEDAKKYCQELETVIDAISGK
;
A
#
# COMPACT_ATOMS: atom_id res chain seq x y z
N MET A 1 7.45 8.15 -21.47
CA MET A 1 6.83 6.93 -22.07
C MET A 1 6.19 7.38 -23.35
N GLU A 2 6.66 6.85 -24.46
CA GLU A 2 6.06 7.14 -25.77
C GLU A 2 4.85 6.25 -25.97
N GLU A 3 3.67 6.87 -26.25
CA GLU A 3 2.43 6.25 -26.72
C GLU A 3 1.99 4.93 -26.03
N THR A 4 1.87 4.96 -24.72
CA THR A 4 1.30 3.79 -24.04
C THR A 4 0.02 4.24 -23.32
N SER A 5 -1.12 3.75 -23.78
CA SER A 5 -2.41 3.99 -23.14
C SER A 5 -2.84 2.77 -22.32
N PHE A 6 -3.45 2.99 -21.19
CA PHE A 6 -4.16 1.99 -20.42
C PHE A 6 -5.45 2.59 -19.87
N ALA A 7 -6.39 1.74 -19.55
CA ALA A 7 -7.61 2.12 -18.88
C ALA A 7 -7.84 1.21 -17.68
N LEU A 8 -8.34 1.80 -16.60
CA LEU A 8 -8.77 1.08 -15.40
C LEU A 8 -10.29 1.07 -15.35
N GLN A 9 -10.85 -0.06 -15.00
CA GLN A 9 -12.27 -0.19 -14.72
C GLN A 9 -12.54 -0.06 -13.23
N GLU A 10 -13.75 0.32 -12.88
CA GLU A 10 -14.17 0.42 -11.48
C GLU A 10 -13.96 -0.93 -10.76
N GLY A 11 -13.34 -0.86 -9.58
CA GLY A 11 -13.04 -2.01 -8.74
C GLY A 11 -11.79 -2.81 -9.13
N GLU A 12 -11.13 -2.49 -10.27
CA GLU A 12 -9.86 -3.15 -10.62
C GLU A 12 -8.72 -2.74 -9.70
N LYS A 13 -7.88 -3.71 -9.33
CA LYS A 13 -6.65 -3.49 -8.56
C LYS A 13 -5.45 -3.79 -9.44
N VAL A 14 -4.67 -2.78 -9.75
CA VAL A 14 -3.61 -2.84 -10.75
C VAL A 14 -2.30 -2.33 -10.19
N ALA A 15 -1.21 -3.04 -10.44
CA ALA A 15 0.13 -2.54 -10.14
C ALA A 15 0.89 -2.14 -11.41
N ILE A 16 1.65 -1.05 -11.33
CA ILE A 16 2.69 -0.69 -12.30
C ILE A 16 4.02 -1.18 -11.74
N VAL A 17 4.67 -2.08 -12.45
CA VAL A 17 5.94 -2.69 -12.06
C VAL A 17 6.98 -2.48 -13.16
N GLY A 18 8.22 -2.17 -12.77
CA GLY A 18 9.32 -1.98 -13.73
C GLY A 18 10.51 -1.25 -13.10
N PRO A 19 11.60 -1.04 -13.87
CA PRO A 19 12.83 -0.43 -13.38
C PRO A 19 12.63 0.97 -12.78
N ASN A 20 13.56 1.38 -11.91
CA ASN A 20 13.56 2.73 -11.36
C ASN A 20 13.79 3.78 -12.45
N GLY A 21 13.23 4.98 -12.26
CA GLY A 21 13.40 6.09 -13.20
C GLY A 21 12.55 6.00 -14.46
N THR A 22 11.65 5.01 -14.61
CA THR A 22 10.79 4.85 -15.79
C THR A 22 9.53 5.73 -15.77
N GLY A 23 9.36 6.57 -14.74
CA GLY A 23 8.22 7.51 -14.65
C GLY A 23 6.97 6.94 -13.97
N LYS A 24 7.06 5.82 -13.25
CA LYS A 24 5.90 5.20 -12.56
C LYS A 24 5.22 6.16 -11.56
N THR A 25 6.01 6.73 -10.64
CA THR A 25 5.56 7.76 -9.69
C THR A 25 4.97 8.97 -10.39
N THR A 26 5.56 9.40 -11.51
CA THR A 26 5.07 10.54 -12.29
C THR A 26 3.66 10.29 -12.81
N ILE A 27 3.38 9.06 -13.31
CA ILE A 27 2.03 8.68 -13.75
C ILE A 27 1.03 8.81 -12.60
N LEU A 28 1.33 8.27 -11.40
CA LEU A 28 0.42 8.39 -10.25
C LEU A 28 0.17 9.84 -9.88
N ARG A 29 1.23 10.65 -9.85
CA ARG A 29 1.14 12.08 -9.54
C ARG A 29 0.33 12.85 -10.58
N ASP A 30 0.53 12.58 -11.86
CA ASP A 30 -0.23 13.21 -12.95
C ASP A 30 -1.72 12.86 -12.88
N ILE A 31 -2.06 11.59 -12.55
CA ILE A 31 -3.45 11.17 -12.33
C ILE A 31 -4.04 11.92 -11.12
N TYR A 32 -3.31 12.00 -10.01
CA TYR A 32 -3.79 12.67 -8.80
C TYR A 32 -4.04 14.16 -9.03
N LYS A 33 -3.11 14.85 -9.71
CA LYS A 33 -3.25 16.27 -10.01
C LYS A 33 -4.32 16.56 -11.08
N ASN A 34 -4.58 15.58 -11.95
CA ASN A 34 -5.54 15.68 -13.06
C ASN A 34 -5.33 16.94 -13.94
N GLU A 35 -4.07 17.34 -14.11
CA GLU A 35 -3.69 18.51 -14.91
C GLU A 35 -3.24 18.12 -16.34
N ASN A 36 -2.98 16.83 -16.58
CA ASN A 36 -2.49 16.33 -17.85
C ASN A 36 -3.65 15.96 -18.77
N SER A 37 -3.76 16.64 -19.91
CA SER A 37 -4.84 16.44 -20.90
C SER A 37 -4.90 15.03 -21.51
N ALA A 38 -3.84 14.23 -21.38
CA ALA A 38 -3.83 12.84 -21.81
C ALA A 38 -4.48 11.87 -20.78
N ILE A 39 -4.82 12.38 -19.59
CA ILE A 39 -5.46 11.60 -18.53
C ILE A 39 -6.95 11.97 -18.48
N HIS A 40 -7.80 10.97 -18.51
CA HIS A 40 -9.23 11.13 -18.43
C HIS A 40 -9.78 10.36 -17.25
N LEU A 41 -10.16 11.07 -16.19
CA LEU A 41 -10.91 10.51 -15.08
C LEU A 41 -12.41 10.62 -15.38
N ALA A 42 -13.17 9.60 -14.97
CA ALA A 42 -14.62 9.69 -15.03
C ALA A 42 -15.13 10.85 -14.13
N PRO A 43 -16.25 11.51 -14.47
CA PRO A 43 -16.82 12.55 -13.64
C PRO A 43 -17.03 12.05 -12.19
N GLU A 44 -16.77 12.94 -11.23
CA GLU A 44 -17.01 12.72 -9.79
C GLU A 44 -16.12 11.66 -9.11
N VAL A 45 -15.14 11.06 -9.79
CA VAL A 45 -14.18 10.13 -9.17
C VAL A 45 -13.34 10.85 -8.13
N LYS A 46 -13.47 10.42 -6.88
CA LYS A 46 -12.65 10.89 -5.76
C LYS A 46 -11.36 10.10 -5.73
N THR A 47 -10.24 10.78 -5.88
CA THR A 47 -8.91 10.18 -5.82
C THR A 47 -8.28 10.41 -4.44
N ALA A 48 -7.60 9.39 -3.92
CA ALA A 48 -6.71 9.53 -2.78
C ALA A 48 -5.31 9.05 -3.18
N TYR A 49 -4.29 9.74 -2.70
CA TYR A 49 -2.90 9.47 -3.05
C TYR A 49 -2.06 9.20 -1.80
N LEU A 50 -1.45 8.02 -1.74
CA LEU A 50 -0.38 7.71 -0.82
C LEU A 50 0.94 7.95 -1.52
N SER A 51 1.61 9.04 -1.15
CA SER A 51 2.89 9.45 -1.74
C SER A 51 4.06 8.91 -0.93
N GLN A 52 5.12 8.51 -1.62
CA GLN A 52 6.42 8.26 -0.99
C GLN A 52 6.99 9.57 -0.39
N ASN A 53 6.64 10.72 -0.95
CA ASN A 53 6.97 12.04 -0.40
C ASN A 53 5.80 12.56 0.46
N HIS A 54 5.90 12.41 1.78
CA HIS A 54 4.84 12.76 2.72
C HIS A 54 4.43 14.23 2.66
N GLY A 55 5.33 15.15 2.29
CA GLY A 55 5.03 16.56 2.09
C GLY A 55 4.07 16.87 0.94
N GLU A 56 3.75 15.90 0.07
CA GLU A 56 2.71 16.04 -0.95
C GLU A 56 1.30 15.80 -0.39
N VAL A 57 1.20 15.17 0.80
CA VAL A 57 -0.07 14.75 1.41
C VAL A 57 -0.35 15.48 2.73
N PHE A 58 0.71 15.87 3.43
CA PHE A 58 0.65 16.54 4.72
C PHE A 58 1.35 17.89 4.70
N ASP A 59 0.84 18.83 5.49
CA ASP A 59 1.67 19.92 6.00
C ASP A 59 2.56 19.34 7.12
N GLU A 60 3.82 19.04 6.80
CA GLU A 60 4.76 18.43 7.74
C GLU A 60 5.06 19.32 8.95
N LYS A 61 4.88 20.65 8.85
CA LYS A 61 5.08 21.60 9.94
C LYS A 61 3.88 21.71 10.88
N ALA A 62 2.71 21.30 10.40
CA ALA A 62 1.50 21.22 11.20
C ALA A 62 1.49 19.97 12.08
N THR A 63 0.66 19.96 13.11
CA THR A 63 0.45 18.77 13.96
C THR A 63 -0.34 17.70 13.20
N VAL A 64 -0.29 16.48 13.72
CA VAL A 64 -1.12 15.39 13.21
C VAL A 64 -2.60 15.79 13.27
N LEU A 65 -3.07 16.35 14.38
CA LEU A 65 -4.45 16.85 14.53
C LEU A 65 -4.81 17.85 13.44
N GLN A 66 -3.97 18.88 13.22
CA GLN A 66 -4.22 19.90 12.21
C GLN A 66 -4.36 19.31 10.80
N ASN A 67 -3.61 18.27 10.49
CA ASN A 67 -3.74 17.57 9.18
C ASN A 67 -5.04 16.77 9.03
N PHE A 68 -5.86 16.66 10.07
CA PHE A 68 -7.15 15.96 10.07
C PHE A 68 -8.36 16.89 10.30
N GLU A 69 -8.16 18.20 10.49
CA GLU A 69 -9.25 19.19 10.75
C GLU A 69 -10.36 19.15 9.70
N ASP A 70 -10.01 19.04 8.42
CA ASP A 70 -10.96 19.06 7.30
C ASP A 70 -11.54 17.67 6.96
N MET A 71 -11.30 16.66 7.81
CA MET A 71 -11.71 15.27 7.53
C MET A 71 -13.09 14.89 8.11
N GLY A 72 -13.87 15.90 8.53
CA GLY A 72 -15.25 15.72 9.01
C GLY A 72 -15.35 15.12 10.41
N PHE A 73 -14.36 15.36 11.25
CA PHE A 73 -14.45 15.13 12.70
C PHE A 73 -15.04 16.35 13.40
N GLU A 74 -15.87 16.13 14.42
CA GLU A 74 -16.48 17.23 15.17
C GLU A 74 -15.56 17.77 16.26
N LYS A 75 -14.68 16.93 16.81
CA LYS A 75 -13.79 17.26 17.93
C LYS A 75 -12.44 16.58 17.77
N ASP A 76 -11.40 17.17 18.36
CA ASP A 76 -10.05 16.59 18.44
C ASP A 76 -10.05 15.21 19.08
N ALA A 77 -10.90 14.98 20.08
CA ALA A 77 -11.03 13.68 20.73
C ALA A 77 -11.47 12.58 19.75
N ASP A 78 -12.28 12.91 18.74
CA ASP A 78 -12.73 11.94 17.73
C ASP A 78 -11.58 11.59 16.77
N VAL A 79 -10.74 12.58 16.43
CA VAL A 79 -9.50 12.34 15.65
C VAL A 79 -8.57 11.44 16.43
N ILE A 80 -8.33 11.72 17.70
CA ILE A 80 -7.46 10.91 18.57
C ILE A 80 -7.99 9.48 18.68
N ALA A 81 -9.28 9.32 18.94
CA ALA A 81 -9.92 8.00 19.02
C ALA A 81 -9.77 7.22 17.70
N TYR A 82 -9.95 7.91 16.58
CA TYR A 82 -9.74 7.32 15.25
C TYR A 82 -8.30 6.90 15.02
N LEU A 83 -7.33 7.76 15.31
CA LEU A 83 -5.91 7.49 15.11
C LEU A 83 -5.40 6.37 16.05
N LYS A 84 -5.97 6.21 17.25
CA LYS A 84 -5.68 5.07 18.13
C LYS A 84 -5.97 3.72 17.48
N THR A 85 -6.93 3.63 16.56
CA THR A 85 -7.21 2.39 15.81
C THR A 85 -6.08 2.01 14.83
N TYR A 86 -5.20 2.96 14.51
CA TYR A 86 -4.01 2.78 13.68
C TYR A 86 -2.71 2.71 14.50
N GLY A 87 -2.82 2.62 15.84
CA GLY A 87 -1.67 2.48 16.73
C GLY A 87 -1.01 3.79 17.15
N PHE A 88 -1.65 4.94 16.94
CA PHE A 88 -1.15 6.23 17.42
C PHE A 88 -1.53 6.45 18.88
N GLU A 89 -0.54 6.77 19.69
CA GLU A 89 -0.79 7.25 21.07
C GLU A 89 -1.30 8.69 21.05
N GLU A 90 -1.99 9.09 22.14
CA GLU A 90 -2.62 10.40 22.23
C GLU A 90 -1.63 11.56 22.07
N GLU A 91 -0.44 11.41 22.68
CA GLU A 91 0.63 12.43 22.63
C GLU A 91 1.12 12.65 21.19
N MET A 92 1.08 11.63 20.36
CA MET A 92 1.51 11.70 18.95
C MET A 92 0.60 12.60 18.12
N ALA A 93 -0.67 12.75 18.51
CA ALA A 93 -1.63 13.60 17.83
C ALA A 93 -1.21 15.10 17.85
N TYR A 94 -0.48 15.50 18.87
CA TYR A 94 0.02 16.87 19.04
C TYR A 94 1.43 17.08 18.48
N ASN A 95 2.10 16.02 18.02
CA ASN A 95 3.39 16.14 17.37
C ASN A 95 3.24 16.69 15.95
N ARG A 96 4.26 17.42 15.49
CA ARG A 96 4.36 17.78 14.06
C ARG A 96 4.64 16.55 13.24
N VAL A 97 4.07 16.50 12.04
CA VAL A 97 4.28 15.36 11.13
C VAL A 97 5.75 15.18 10.76
N GLU A 98 6.55 16.25 10.66
CA GLU A 98 8.00 16.16 10.42
C GLU A 98 8.76 15.32 11.45
N ASN A 99 8.26 15.24 12.70
CA ASN A 99 8.89 14.50 13.80
C ASN A 99 8.51 13.01 13.85
N LEU A 100 7.59 12.57 13.01
CA LEU A 100 7.21 11.17 12.91
C LEU A 100 8.24 10.37 12.11
N SER A 101 8.44 9.11 12.46
CA SER A 101 9.22 8.16 11.65
C SER A 101 8.55 7.90 10.30
N GLY A 102 9.30 7.35 9.33
CA GLY A 102 8.75 6.99 8.02
C GLY A 102 7.58 6.03 8.09
N GLY A 103 7.66 5.02 8.98
CA GLY A 103 6.57 4.07 9.21
C GLY A 103 5.31 4.73 9.78
N GLU A 104 5.47 5.60 10.79
CA GLU A 104 4.36 6.37 11.36
C GLU A 104 3.71 7.30 10.34
N LYS A 105 4.51 7.97 9.50
CA LYS A 105 3.99 8.79 8.39
C LYS A 105 3.19 7.96 7.39
N ASN A 106 3.63 6.76 7.05
CA ASN A 106 2.90 5.86 6.17
C ASN A 106 1.57 5.42 6.80
N LEU A 107 1.57 5.01 8.07
CA LEU A 107 0.34 4.67 8.78
C LEU A 107 -0.63 5.85 8.87
N LEU A 108 -0.11 7.07 9.07
CA LEU A 108 -0.90 8.28 9.07
C LEU A 108 -1.54 8.56 7.71
N GLN A 109 -0.82 8.32 6.61
CA GLN A 109 -1.39 8.42 5.26
C GLN A 109 -2.49 7.39 5.05
N ILE A 110 -2.29 6.15 5.48
CA ILE A 110 -3.30 5.08 5.39
C ILE A 110 -4.56 5.48 6.16
N ALA A 111 -4.41 6.01 7.38
CA ALA A 111 -5.52 6.52 8.18
C ALA A 111 -6.26 7.66 7.44
N LYS A 112 -5.53 8.61 6.86
CA LYS A 112 -6.11 9.70 6.08
C LYS A 112 -6.91 9.20 4.88
N ILE A 113 -6.32 8.30 4.10
CA ILE A 113 -6.92 7.69 2.91
C ILE A 113 -8.19 6.91 3.27
N ALA A 114 -8.15 6.11 4.32
CA ALA A 114 -9.30 5.32 4.77
C ALA A 114 -10.51 6.21 5.16
N ARG A 115 -10.24 7.44 5.63
CA ARG A 115 -11.31 8.41 5.96
C ARG A 115 -11.90 9.09 4.74
N MET A 116 -11.13 9.19 3.64
CA MET A 116 -11.54 9.98 2.45
C MET A 116 -12.65 9.33 1.61
N ASN A 117 -13.00 8.07 1.82
CA ASN A 117 -13.97 7.34 0.99
C ASN A 117 -13.67 7.54 -0.53
N ALA A 118 -12.43 7.30 -0.90
CA ALA A 118 -12.00 7.47 -2.28
C ALA A 118 -12.56 6.35 -3.18
N ASP A 119 -12.79 6.67 -4.46
CA ASP A 119 -13.18 5.69 -5.49
C ASP A 119 -11.94 5.09 -6.16
N LEU A 120 -10.85 5.87 -6.22
CA LEU A 120 -9.55 5.49 -6.78
C LEU A 120 -8.43 5.76 -5.78
N LEU A 121 -7.74 4.70 -5.36
CA LEU A 121 -6.53 4.78 -4.57
C LEU A 121 -5.30 4.74 -5.47
N LEU A 122 -4.45 5.75 -5.35
CA LEU A 122 -3.14 5.84 -5.98
C LEU A 122 -2.08 5.60 -4.90
N LEU A 123 -1.33 4.50 -5.00
CA LEU A 123 -0.39 4.07 -3.97
C LEU A 123 1.03 4.01 -4.53
N ASP A 124 1.91 4.87 -4.03
CA ASP A 124 3.31 4.93 -4.46
C ASP A 124 4.22 4.31 -3.40
N GLU A 125 4.72 3.10 -3.67
CA GLU A 125 5.55 2.29 -2.78
C GLU A 125 4.96 2.15 -1.36
N PRO A 126 3.69 1.71 -1.23
CA PRO A 126 2.98 1.74 0.06
C PRO A 126 3.59 0.82 1.13
N THR A 127 4.40 -0.16 0.73
CA THR A 127 5.08 -1.10 1.63
C THR A 127 6.43 -0.59 2.13
N SER A 128 6.94 0.51 1.57
CA SER A 128 8.21 1.11 2.00
C SER A 128 8.18 1.51 3.47
N HIS A 129 9.20 1.08 4.21
CA HIS A 129 9.36 1.36 5.64
C HIS A 129 8.29 0.75 6.58
N LEU A 130 7.41 -0.11 6.08
CA LEU A 130 6.50 -0.87 6.91
C LEU A 130 7.20 -2.11 7.49
N ASP A 131 6.92 -2.40 8.75
CA ASP A 131 7.23 -3.69 9.33
C ASP A 131 6.26 -4.77 8.78
N THR A 132 6.59 -6.03 9.00
CA THR A 132 5.79 -7.16 8.49
C THR A 132 4.33 -7.11 8.95
N TYR A 133 4.09 -6.66 10.19
CA TYR A 133 2.73 -6.54 10.72
C TYR A 133 1.91 -5.48 9.96
N SER A 134 2.49 -4.29 9.78
CA SER A 134 1.87 -3.18 9.05
C SER A 134 1.67 -3.53 7.57
N GLN A 135 2.59 -4.29 6.97
CA GLN A 135 2.47 -4.77 5.60
C GLN A 135 1.27 -5.72 5.44
N LEU A 136 1.11 -6.70 6.34
CA LEU A 136 -0.05 -7.61 6.33
C LEU A 136 -1.37 -6.87 6.54
N ALA A 137 -1.40 -5.88 7.44
CA ALA A 137 -2.57 -5.05 7.66
C ALA A 137 -2.94 -4.26 6.38
N LEU A 138 -1.94 -3.72 5.68
CA LEU A 138 -2.14 -3.06 4.38
C LEU A 138 -2.68 -4.03 3.32
N GLU A 139 -2.10 -5.23 3.19
CA GLU A 139 -2.58 -6.26 2.25
C GLU A 139 -4.03 -6.65 2.53
N GLN A 140 -4.38 -6.84 3.80
CA GLN A 140 -5.74 -7.14 4.21
C GLN A 140 -6.71 -5.98 3.88
N ALA A 141 -6.31 -4.74 4.15
CA ALA A 141 -7.10 -3.56 3.82
C ALA A 141 -7.32 -3.44 2.31
N LEU A 142 -6.26 -3.63 1.50
CA LEU A 142 -6.34 -3.62 0.04
C LEU A 142 -7.24 -4.73 -0.49
N SER A 143 -7.21 -5.93 0.08
CA SER A 143 -8.07 -7.03 -0.35
C SER A 143 -9.54 -6.76 -0.10
N GLN A 144 -9.88 -6.07 0.98
CA GLN A 144 -11.26 -5.72 1.37
C GLN A 144 -11.79 -4.46 0.69
N TYR A 145 -10.90 -3.62 0.20
CA TYR A 145 -11.28 -2.38 -0.47
C TYR A 145 -12.05 -2.67 -1.76
N LYS A 146 -13.18 -2.00 -1.95
CA LYS A 146 -14.10 -2.22 -3.09
C LYS A 146 -13.88 -1.29 -4.27
N GLY A 147 -13.18 -0.17 -4.05
CA GLY A 147 -12.84 0.77 -5.11
C GLY A 147 -11.67 0.31 -5.97
N THR A 148 -11.27 1.16 -6.88
CA THR A 148 -10.17 0.94 -7.81
C THR A 148 -8.83 1.26 -7.14
N VAL A 149 -7.81 0.46 -7.41
CA VAL A 149 -6.44 0.68 -6.91
C VAL A 149 -5.47 0.73 -8.07
N LEU A 150 -4.63 1.75 -8.11
CA LEU A 150 -3.44 1.80 -8.94
C LEU A 150 -2.22 1.95 -8.04
N MET A 151 -1.38 0.94 -8.00
CA MET A 151 -0.22 0.87 -7.12
C MET A 151 1.08 0.84 -7.93
N VAL A 152 2.07 1.58 -7.48
CA VAL A 152 3.47 1.37 -7.88
C VAL A 152 4.15 0.65 -6.72
N SER A 153 4.79 -0.48 -6.98
CA SER A 153 5.53 -1.20 -5.95
C SER A 153 6.65 -2.05 -6.54
N HIS A 154 7.72 -2.18 -5.78
CA HIS A 154 8.80 -3.14 -5.97
C HIS A 154 8.61 -4.39 -5.09
N ASP A 155 7.62 -4.39 -4.21
CA ASP A 155 7.24 -5.56 -3.44
C ASP A 155 6.36 -6.50 -4.27
N PHE A 156 7.01 -7.44 -4.92
CA PHE A 156 6.33 -8.39 -5.81
C PHE A 156 5.36 -9.31 -5.08
N TYR A 157 5.53 -9.53 -3.78
CA TYR A 157 4.62 -10.36 -2.98
C TYR A 157 3.31 -9.65 -2.72
N THR A 158 3.35 -8.42 -2.24
CA THR A 158 2.14 -7.60 -2.09
C THR A 158 1.42 -7.43 -3.43
N VAL A 159 2.16 -7.19 -4.53
CA VAL A 159 1.58 -7.13 -5.87
C VAL A 159 0.88 -8.44 -6.23
N ALA A 160 1.54 -9.58 -6.03
CA ALA A 160 0.99 -10.89 -6.36
C ALA A 160 -0.23 -11.27 -5.52
N ASN A 161 -0.32 -10.78 -4.26
CA ASN A 161 -1.40 -11.11 -3.34
C ASN A 161 -2.63 -10.22 -3.52
N CYS A 162 -2.43 -8.93 -3.86
CA CYS A 162 -3.49 -7.92 -3.78
C CYS A 162 -4.01 -7.45 -5.13
N MET A 163 -3.28 -7.68 -6.25
CA MET A 163 -3.62 -7.10 -7.54
C MET A 163 -4.27 -8.12 -8.49
N ASP A 164 -5.13 -7.61 -9.39
CA ASP A 164 -5.80 -8.42 -10.42
C ASP A 164 -4.87 -8.66 -11.62
N TYR A 165 -4.08 -7.64 -11.98
CA TYR A 165 -3.06 -7.73 -13.02
C TYR A 165 -1.98 -6.67 -12.84
N VAL A 166 -0.94 -6.77 -13.64
CA VAL A 166 0.23 -5.90 -13.62
C VAL A 166 0.39 -5.20 -14.96
N LEU A 167 0.70 -3.93 -14.93
CA LEU A 167 1.24 -3.15 -16.03
C LEU A 167 2.76 -3.17 -15.92
N TRP A 168 3.38 -4.08 -16.67
CA TRP A 168 4.82 -4.25 -16.70
C TRP A 168 5.46 -3.20 -17.59
N VAL A 169 6.39 -2.43 -17.04
CA VAL A 169 7.16 -1.42 -17.79
C VAL A 169 8.41 -2.07 -18.37
N GLU A 170 8.48 -2.17 -19.68
CA GLU A 170 9.62 -2.70 -20.43
C GLU A 170 9.87 -1.82 -21.66
N ASP A 171 11.10 -1.39 -21.89
CA ASP A 171 11.48 -0.54 -23.03
C ASP A 171 10.56 0.69 -23.21
N HIS A 172 10.26 1.38 -22.11
CA HIS A 172 9.35 2.53 -22.05
C HIS A 172 7.90 2.26 -22.48
N LYS A 173 7.50 1.01 -22.59
CA LYS A 173 6.12 0.58 -22.91
C LYS A 173 5.48 -0.12 -21.72
N LEU A 174 4.15 0.03 -21.61
CA LEU A 174 3.36 -0.72 -20.65
C LEU A 174 2.79 -1.98 -21.30
N ARG A 175 3.01 -3.11 -20.65
CA ARG A 175 2.47 -4.41 -21.09
C ARG A 175 1.57 -4.97 -19.99
N LYS A 176 0.29 -5.20 -20.32
CA LYS A 176 -0.64 -5.87 -19.40
C LYS A 176 -0.25 -7.33 -19.21
N VAL A 177 0.01 -7.73 -17.97
CA VAL A 177 0.39 -9.08 -17.55
C VAL A 177 -0.61 -9.56 -16.52
N SER A 178 -1.27 -10.70 -16.78
CA SER A 178 -2.18 -11.29 -15.78
C SER A 178 -1.41 -11.66 -14.52
N ILE A 179 -2.05 -11.56 -13.35
CA ILE A 179 -1.41 -11.89 -12.07
C ILE A 179 -0.88 -13.33 -12.03
N ARG A 180 -1.59 -14.25 -12.68
CA ARG A 180 -1.14 -15.65 -12.81
C ARG A 180 0.18 -15.76 -13.58
N LYS A 181 0.34 -14.98 -14.68
CA LYS A 181 1.58 -14.96 -15.45
C LYS A 181 2.69 -14.25 -14.67
N PHE A 182 2.37 -13.15 -14.02
CA PHE A 182 3.29 -12.40 -13.17
C PHE A 182 3.87 -13.30 -12.05
N ARG A 183 2.99 -14.00 -11.32
CA ARG A 183 3.44 -15.00 -10.33
C ARG A 183 4.40 -16.01 -10.92
N LYS A 184 4.09 -16.57 -12.10
CA LYS A 184 4.98 -17.53 -12.75
C LYS A 184 6.33 -16.94 -13.14
N MET A 185 6.37 -15.67 -13.57
CA MET A 185 7.62 -14.99 -13.91
C MET A 185 8.50 -14.79 -12.68
N ILE A 186 7.92 -14.29 -11.58
CA ILE A 186 8.64 -14.09 -10.32
C ILE A 186 9.08 -15.42 -9.73
N TYR A 187 8.20 -16.41 -9.74
CA TYR A 187 8.50 -17.73 -9.19
C TYR A 187 9.42 -18.57 -10.08
N ALA A 188 9.49 -18.33 -11.38
CA ALA A 188 10.41 -19.07 -12.28
C ALA A 188 11.89 -18.75 -12.03
N ASP A 189 12.19 -17.54 -11.55
CA ASP A 189 13.57 -17.16 -11.18
C ASP A 189 13.99 -17.71 -9.80
N HIS A 190 13.05 -18.30 -9.04
CA HIS A 190 13.26 -18.73 -7.63
C HIS A 190 12.85 -20.20 -7.39
N PHE A 191 12.59 -21.00 -8.45
CA PHE A 191 12.14 -22.40 -8.30
C PHE A 191 13.28 -23.36 -7.93
N ASP A 192 13.66 -23.37 -6.65
CA ASP A 192 14.17 -24.54 -5.98
C ASP A 192 13.04 -25.24 -5.20
N LYS A 193 13.09 -26.56 -4.98
CA LYS A 193 12.04 -27.30 -4.26
C LYS A 193 11.76 -26.73 -2.87
N ASP A 194 12.78 -26.18 -2.24
CA ASP A 194 12.70 -25.55 -0.91
C ASP A 194 11.82 -24.29 -0.91
N TYR A 195 11.69 -23.59 -2.03
CA TYR A 195 10.89 -22.40 -2.15
C TYR A 195 9.38 -22.66 -1.99
N LEU A 196 8.86 -23.74 -2.57
CA LEU A 196 7.43 -24.08 -2.43
C LEU A 196 7.06 -24.43 -0.98
N GLU A 197 7.98 -25.06 -0.26
CA GLU A 197 7.80 -25.34 1.18
C GLU A 197 7.84 -24.06 2.00
N LEU A 198 8.71 -23.12 1.66
CA LEU A 198 8.81 -21.81 2.31
C LEU A 198 7.56 -20.97 2.04
N GLU A 199 7.04 -20.94 0.81
CA GLU A 199 5.79 -20.27 0.46
C GLU A 199 4.58 -20.85 1.21
N GLN A 200 4.52 -22.17 1.36
CA GLN A 200 3.49 -22.80 2.15
C GLN A 200 3.59 -22.43 3.64
N LYS A 201 4.79 -22.42 4.20
CA LYS A 201 5.06 -21.98 5.58
C LYS A 201 4.70 -20.51 5.77
N LYS A 202 5.03 -19.64 4.78
CA LYS A 202 4.64 -18.23 4.78
C LYS A 202 3.13 -18.09 4.89
N LYS A 203 2.37 -18.75 4.01
CA LYS A 203 0.91 -18.69 4.01
C LYS A 203 0.29 -19.23 5.31
N GLU A 204 0.86 -20.26 5.91
CA GLU A 204 0.42 -20.77 7.20
C GLU A 204 0.68 -19.77 8.34
N ALA A 205 1.84 -19.10 8.33
CA ALA A 205 2.18 -18.05 9.29
C ALA A 205 1.27 -16.82 9.13
N GLU A 206 1.01 -16.36 7.90
CA GLU A 206 0.07 -15.28 7.60
C GLU A 206 -1.33 -15.57 8.14
N ASN A 207 -1.82 -16.80 7.93
CA ASN A 207 -3.13 -17.22 8.46
C ASN A 207 -3.16 -17.21 9.99
N ARG A 208 -2.06 -17.60 10.67
CA ARG A 208 -1.97 -17.56 12.14
C ARG A 208 -1.98 -16.13 12.65
N VAL A 209 -1.26 -15.22 12.00
CA VAL A 209 -1.28 -13.78 12.33
C VAL A 209 -2.70 -13.23 12.19
N ALA A 210 -3.33 -13.45 11.03
CA ALA A 210 -4.68 -12.98 10.77
C ALA A 210 -5.70 -13.52 11.80
N PHE A 211 -5.61 -14.81 12.14
CA PHE A 211 -6.47 -15.44 13.14
C PHE A 211 -6.26 -14.85 14.55
N ALA A 212 -4.99 -14.64 14.95
CA ALA A 212 -4.66 -14.07 16.25
C ALA A 212 -5.17 -12.63 16.36
N LEU A 213 -5.07 -11.83 15.29
CA LEU A 213 -5.60 -10.48 15.22
C LEU A 213 -7.13 -10.44 15.36
N GLN A 214 -7.83 -11.27 14.59
CA GLN A 214 -9.29 -11.37 14.66
C GLN A 214 -9.78 -11.81 16.06
N ALA A 215 -8.97 -12.63 16.74
CA ALA A 215 -9.24 -13.08 18.10
C ALA A 215 -8.83 -12.10 19.19
N GLY A 216 -8.25 -10.93 18.85
CA GLY A 216 -7.75 -9.94 19.80
C GLY A 216 -6.51 -10.39 20.60
N LYS A 217 -5.78 -11.40 20.10
CA LYS A 217 -4.59 -11.98 20.76
C LYS A 217 -3.32 -11.33 20.24
N TYR A 218 -3.08 -10.08 20.61
CA TYR A 218 -2.00 -9.26 20.05
C TYR A 218 -0.59 -9.82 20.33
N GLU A 219 -0.35 -10.41 21.50
CA GLU A 219 0.95 -11.02 21.83
C GLU A 219 1.24 -12.26 20.95
N ASP A 220 0.22 -13.09 20.70
CA ASP A 220 0.34 -14.24 19.81
C ASP A 220 0.59 -13.76 18.37
N ALA A 221 -0.13 -12.71 17.93
CA ALA A 221 0.06 -12.12 16.61
C ALA A 221 1.50 -11.61 16.42
N LYS A 222 2.06 -10.91 17.40
CA LYS A 222 3.44 -10.42 17.39
C LYS A 222 4.45 -11.56 17.28
N LYS A 223 4.23 -12.65 18.01
CA LYS A 223 5.08 -13.85 17.93
C LYS A 223 5.03 -14.48 16.53
N TYR A 224 3.82 -14.62 15.95
CA TYR A 224 3.66 -15.18 14.61
C TYR A 224 4.22 -14.26 13.52
N CYS A 225 4.25 -12.95 13.71
CA CYS A 225 4.94 -12.01 12.83
C CYS A 225 6.45 -12.27 12.80
N GLN A 226 7.08 -12.54 13.95
CA GLN A 226 8.51 -12.89 14.00
C GLN A 226 8.82 -14.21 13.27
N GLU A 227 7.94 -15.21 13.41
CA GLU A 227 8.05 -16.46 12.65
C GLU A 227 7.93 -16.18 11.13
N LEU A 228 7.00 -15.32 10.73
CA LEU A 228 6.78 -14.92 9.35
C LEU A 228 7.97 -14.16 8.77
N GLU A 229 8.58 -13.24 9.52
CA GLU A 229 9.80 -12.52 9.13
C GLU A 229 10.94 -13.51 8.82
N THR A 230 11.14 -14.49 9.68
CA THR A 230 12.16 -15.53 9.45
C THR A 230 11.94 -16.30 8.14
N VAL A 231 10.68 -16.58 7.80
CA VAL A 231 10.33 -17.28 6.55
C VAL A 231 10.51 -16.35 5.35
N ILE A 232 10.13 -15.07 5.46
CA ILE A 232 10.32 -14.07 4.40
C ILE A 232 11.81 -13.86 4.12
N ASP A 233 12.65 -13.77 5.14
CA ASP A 233 14.10 -13.63 4.98
C ASP A 233 14.69 -14.86 4.28
N ALA A 234 14.24 -16.07 4.64
CA ALA A 234 14.65 -17.30 3.96
C ALA A 234 14.23 -17.31 2.47
N ILE A 235 13.04 -16.80 2.14
CA ILE A 235 12.55 -16.65 0.76
C ILE A 235 13.37 -15.60 0.00
N SER A 236 13.76 -14.50 0.66
CA SER A 236 14.50 -13.39 0.07
C SER A 236 15.99 -13.65 -0.11
N GLY A 237 16.49 -14.79 0.39
CA GLY A 237 17.90 -15.14 0.32
C GLY A 237 18.81 -14.24 1.19
N LYS A 238 18.25 -13.66 2.26
CA LYS A 238 18.96 -12.85 3.24
C LYS A 238 19.40 -13.65 4.45
#